data_c61bc50280a920c6bf21c2179df8aeeb
#
_entry.id   c61bc50280a920c6bf21c2179df8aeeb
#
_cell.length_a   1.000
_cell.length_b   1.000
_cell.length_c   1.000
_cell.angle_alpha   90.00
_cell.angle_beta   90.00
_cell.angle_gamma   90.00
#
_symmetry.space_group_name_H-M   'P 1'
#
loop_
_entity.id
_entity.type
_entity.pdbx_description
1 polymer ?
#
loop_
_entity_poly.entity_id
_entity_poly.type
_entity_poly.pdbx_seq_one_letter_code
_entity_poly.pdbx_strand_id
1 'polypeptide(L)'
;LSAKERFTALTSGEIDVLARNTTWTLSRDADIGLTFVGVNFYDGQGFMVRKNSGINSVNDFKNGISACTNTGTTTELNMRDFFNSKNIKYEPIAFEKADEVVQAYDAGRCDTYTTDKSGLAAQRTKMSNPDEHKVLPETISKEPLGPVVRQGDAVWEDIVRWSLNTMIE
;
A
#
# COMPACT_ATOMS: atom_id res chain seq x y z
N LEU A 1 -9.35 -8.72 8.02
CA LEU A 1 -7.92 -8.71 8.32
C LEU A 1 -7.30 -7.36 7.95
N SER A 2 -6.48 -6.81 8.83
CA SER A 2 -5.68 -5.62 8.55
C SER A 2 -4.52 -5.93 7.59
N ALA A 3 -3.82 -4.90 7.12
CA ALA A 3 -2.63 -5.08 6.29
C ALA A 3 -1.49 -5.78 7.05
N LYS A 4 -1.43 -5.60 8.36
CA LYS A 4 -0.43 -6.21 9.24
C LYS A 4 -0.72 -7.70 9.50
N GLU A 5 -1.98 -8.06 9.72
CA GLU A 5 -2.40 -9.42 10.10
C GLU A 5 -2.40 -10.43 8.93
N ARG A 6 -2.52 -9.96 7.70
CA ARG A 6 -2.72 -10.82 6.51
C ARG A 6 -1.65 -11.90 6.34
N PHE A 7 -0.39 -11.61 6.67
CA PHE A 7 0.70 -12.59 6.55
C PHE A 7 0.62 -13.65 7.63
N THR A 8 0.33 -13.26 8.88
CA THR A 8 0.12 -14.21 9.98
C THR A 8 -1.07 -15.12 9.70
N ALA A 9 -2.17 -14.57 9.19
CA ALA A 9 -3.35 -15.36 8.82
C ALA A 9 -3.03 -16.39 7.72
N LEU A 10 -2.20 -16.03 6.74
CA LEU A 10 -1.77 -16.97 5.71
C LEU A 10 -0.81 -18.04 6.26
N THR A 11 0.18 -17.66 7.05
CA THR A 11 1.16 -18.62 7.60
C THR A 11 0.56 -19.55 8.65
N SER A 12 -0.43 -19.10 9.43
CA SER A 12 -1.15 -19.92 10.41
C SER A 12 -2.19 -20.87 9.80
N GLY A 13 -2.53 -20.71 8.53
CA GLY A 13 -3.58 -21.51 7.86
C GLY A 13 -5.00 -20.99 8.10
N GLU A 14 -5.18 -19.81 8.64
CA GLU A 14 -6.49 -19.17 8.76
C GLU A 14 -7.07 -18.82 7.37
N ILE A 15 -6.20 -18.51 6.42
CA ILE A 15 -6.54 -18.36 5.00
C ILE A 15 -5.57 -19.18 4.15
N ASP A 16 -6.04 -19.65 2.97
CA ASP A 16 -5.24 -20.44 2.04
C ASP A 16 -4.62 -19.63 0.91
N VAL A 17 -5.24 -18.49 0.58
CA VAL A 17 -4.75 -17.54 -0.43
C VAL A 17 -4.88 -16.11 0.10
N LEU A 18 -3.83 -15.35 -0.06
CA LEU A 18 -3.84 -13.91 0.18
C LEU A 18 -3.92 -13.19 -1.18
N ALA A 19 -5.14 -12.85 -1.61
CA ALA A 19 -5.40 -12.14 -2.86
C ALA A 19 -5.79 -10.68 -2.58
N ARG A 20 -4.80 -9.88 -2.19
CA ARG A 20 -4.94 -8.44 -1.94
C ARG A 20 -3.82 -7.68 -2.65
N ASN A 21 -3.80 -6.34 -2.51
CA ASN A 21 -2.70 -5.49 -2.93
C ASN A 21 -1.43 -5.79 -2.11
N THR A 22 -0.81 -6.91 -2.40
CA THR A 22 0.36 -7.42 -1.69
C THR A 22 1.57 -7.35 -2.61
N THR A 23 2.49 -6.46 -2.28
CA THR A 23 3.72 -6.25 -3.04
C THR A 23 4.65 -7.43 -2.88
N TRP A 24 5.12 -7.97 -3.99
CA TRP A 24 6.17 -9.00 -4.03
C TRP A 24 7.50 -8.38 -3.67
N THR A 25 8.04 -8.74 -2.52
CA THR A 25 9.36 -8.31 -2.05
C THR A 25 10.20 -9.53 -1.67
N LEU A 26 11.53 -9.39 -1.76
CA LEU A 26 12.44 -10.46 -1.38
C LEU A 26 12.21 -10.94 0.06
N SER A 27 12.04 -10.02 1.01
CA SER A 27 11.81 -10.38 2.41
C SER A 27 10.50 -11.14 2.62
N ARG A 28 9.44 -10.79 1.91
CA ARG A 28 8.16 -11.50 2.01
C ARG A 28 8.23 -12.90 1.39
N ASP A 29 8.97 -13.04 0.29
CA ASP A 29 9.12 -14.31 -0.41
C ASP A 29 10.10 -15.26 0.32
N ALA A 30 11.27 -14.74 0.71
CA ALA A 30 12.35 -15.55 1.25
C ALA A 30 12.27 -15.78 2.77
N ASP A 31 11.83 -14.77 3.55
CA ASP A 31 12.03 -14.79 5.01
C ASP A 31 10.84 -15.37 5.78
N ILE A 32 9.63 -15.31 5.24
CA ILE A 32 8.41 -15.68 5.98
C ILE A 32 7.65 -16.88 5.40
N GLY A 33 8.30 -17.66 4.53
CA GLY A 33 7.72 -18.91 4.02
C GLY A 33 6.50 -18.74 3.12
N LEU A 34 6.54 -17.74 2.26
CA LEU A 34 5.47 -17.43 1.32
C LEU A 34 5.94 -17.63 -0.12
N THR A 35 5.00 -17.89 -1.02
CA THR A 35 5.23 -17.97 -2.45
C THR A 35 4.26 -17.05 -3.19
N PHE A 36 4.80 -16.09 -3.93
CA PHE A 36 4.01 -15.30 -4.86
C PHE A 36 3.79 -16.08 -6.16
N VAL A 37 2.54 -16.25 -6.57
CA VAL A 37 2.21 -17.09 -7.73
C VAL A 37 2.27 -16.34 -9.06
N GLY A 38 2.41 -15.02 -9.03
CA GLY A 38 2.52 -14.16 -10.21
C GLY A 38 2.21 -12.71 -9.87
N VAL A 39 2.42 -11.82 -10.84
CA VAL A 39 2.03 -10.41 -10.72
C VAL A 39 0.76 -10.20 -11.51
N ASN A 40 -0.29 -9.71 -10.87
CA ASN A 40 -1.57 -9.37 -11.51
C ASN A 40 -1.74 -7.87 -11.74
N PHE A 41 -0.96 -7.03 -11.06
CA PHE A 41 -1.01 -5.58 -11.23
C PHE A 41 0.34 -4.93 -10.87
N TYR A 42 0.83 -4.04 -11.73
CA TYR A 42 1.98 -3.19 -11.44
C TYR A 42 1.48 -1.83 -10.97
N ASP A 43 1.63 -1.56 -9.69
CA ASP A 43 1.30 -0.29 -9.09
C ASP A 43 2.56 0.49 -8.69
N GLY A 44 2.38 1.59 -8.04
CA GLY A 44 3.43 2.40 -7.43
C GLY A 44 2.86 3.26 -6.33
N GLN A 45 3.66 3.51 -5.30
CA GLN A 45 3.26 4.36 -4.20
C GLN A 45 3.24 5.83 -4.62
N GLY A 46 2.18 6.54 -4.22
CA GLY A 46 2.02 7.96 -4.41
C GLY A 46 1.56 8.67 -3.14
N PHE A 47 1.30 9.95 -3.29
CA PHE A 47 0.75 10.79 -2.24
C PHE A 47 -0.53 11.47 -2.71
N MET A 48 -1.50 11.57 -1.83
CA MET A 48 -2.72 12.35 -2.02
C MET A 48 -2.72 13.53 -1.06
N VAL A 49 -3.11 14.69 -1.57
CA VAL A 49 -3.20 15.95 -0.82
C VAL A 49 -4.51 16.66 -1.13
N ARG A 50 -4.90 17.60 -0.26
CA ARG A 50 -6.02 18.50 -0.55
C ARG A 50 -5.63 19.49 -1.65
N LYS A 51 -6.55 19.79 -2.56
CA LYS A 51 -6.30 20.74 -3.66
C LYS A 51 -5.96 22.14 -3.17
N ASN A 52 -6.53 22.56 -2.04
CA ASN A 52 -6.30 23.86 -1.41
C ASN A 52 -5.00 23.93 -0.58
N SER A 53 -4.23 22.82 -0.44
CA SER A 53 -2.99 22.80 0.32
C SER A 53 -1.84 23.61 -0.30
N GLY A 54 -1.96 23.96 -1.58
CA GLY A 54 -0.86 24.58 -2.35
C GLY A 54 0.22 23.59 -2.80
N ILE A 55 0.13 22.31 -2.43
CA ILE A 55 1.08 21.25 -2.80
C ILE A 55 0.68 20.68 -4.17
N ASN A 56 1.58 20.73 -5.15
CA ASN A 56 1.35 20.21 -6.50
C ASN A 56 2.33 19.08 -6.88
N SER A 57 3.41 18.93 -6.12
CA SER A 57 4.47 17.96 -6.33
C SER A 57 5.01 17.52 -4.96
N VAL A 58 5.59 16.33 -4.91
CA VAL A 58 6.33 15.87 -3.71
C VAL A 58 7.53 16.78 -3.38
N ASN A 59 7.98 17.62 -4.31
CA ASN A 59 9.03 18.59 -4.07
C ASN A 59 8.54 19.83 -3.31
N ASP A 60 7.22 20.00 -3.17
CA ASP A 60 6.62 21.08 -2.37
C ASP A 60 6.52 20.69 -0.88
N PHE A 61 6.85 19.45 -0.51
CA PHE A 61 6.83 19.01 0.87
C PHE A 61 7.87 19.75 1.71
N LYS A 62 7.45 20.18 2.90
CA LYS A 62 8.28 20.94 3.84
C LYS A 62 8.41 20.21 5.17
N ASN A 63 9.43 20.61 5.95
CA ASN A 63 9.58 20.14 7.32
C ASN A 63 8.30 20.38 8.14
N GLY A 64 7.92 19.37 8.91
CA GLY A 64 6.72 19.38 9.74
C GLY A 64 5.45 18.87 9.06
N ILE A 65 5.51 18.45 7.78
CA ILE A 65 4.38 17.82 7.11
C ILE A 65 3.99 16.52 7.81
N SER A 66 2.70 16.30 8.03
CA SER A 66 2.16 15.06 8.58
C SER A 66 1.69 14.12 7.46
N ALA A 67 2.06 12.84 7.56
CA ALA A 67 1.77 11.84 6.54
C ALA A 67 1.09 10.60 7.14
N CYS A 68 -0.13 10.32 6.68
CA CYS A 68 -0.91 9.16 7.05
C CYS A 68 -0.65 7.95 6.15
N THR A 69 -0.59 6.75 6.75
CA THR A 69 -0.47 5.47 6.04
C THR A 69 -0.98 4.30 6.88
N ASN A 70 -0.97 3.10 6.30
CA ASN A 70 -1.23 1.86 7.04
C ASN A 70 0.07 1.27 7.58
N THR A 71 0.05 0.81 8.85
CA THR A 71 1.17 0.12 9.48
C THR A 71 1.39 -1.28 8.89
N GLY A 72 2.64 -1.78 8.96
CA GLY A 72 3.01 -3.12 8.47
C GLY A 72 3.00 -3.27 6.95
N THR A 73 3.17 -2.19 6.23
CA THR A 73 3.15 -2.15 4.75
C THR A 73 4.51 -1.74 4.17
N THR A 74 4.75 -2.08 2.89
CA THR A 74 5.85 -1.49 2.10
C THR A 74 5.72 0.02 2.05
N THR A 75 4.50 0.52 2.02
CA THR A 75 4.17 1.95 1.97
C THR A 75 4.73 2.71 3.16
N GLU A 76 4.62 2.16 4.38
CA GLU A 76 5.17 2.75 5.60
C GLU A 76 6.71 2.85 5.52
N LEU A 77 7.36 1.80 5.04
CA LEU A 77 8.82 1.76 4.87
C LEU A 77 9.28 2.75 3.79
N ASN A 78 8.67 2.72 2.62
CA ASN A 78 9.00 3.60 1.51
C ASN A 78 8.75 5.07 1.85
N MET A 79 7.67 5.37 2.59
CA MET A 79 7.40 6.72 3.09
C MET A 79 8.55 7.24 3.95
N ARG A 80 9.01 6.44 4.91
CA ARG A 80 10.16 6.78 5.77
C ARG A 80 11.41 7.03 4.94
N ASP A 81 11.72 6.13 4.02
CA ASP A 81 12.92 6.21 3.19
C ASP A 81 12.87 7.42 2.23
N PHE A 82 11.68 7.72 1.69
CA PHE A 82 11.46 8.89 0.86
C PHE A 82 11.75 10.20 1.61
N PHE A 83 11.14 10.40 2.78
CA PHE A 83 11.33 11.63 3.56
C PHE A 83 12.77 11.77 4.06
N ASN A 84 13.40 10.66 4.47
CA ASN A 84 14.80 10.64 4.88
C ASN A 84 15.74 11.00 3.72
N SER A 85 15.52 10.46 2.52
CA SER A 85 16.34 10.76 1.34
C SER A 85 16.27 12.21 0.91
N LYS A 86 15.15 12.88 1.19
CA LYS A 86 14.94 14.31 0.92
C LYS A 86 15.36 15.22 2.07
N ASN A 87 15.83 14.66 3.20
CA ASN A 87 16.12 15.40 4.43
C ASN A 87 14.93 16.23 4.95
N ILE A 88 13.70 15.73 4.76
CA ILE A 88 12.47 16.37 5.23
C ILE A 88 12.06 15.72 6.56
N LYS A 89 12.01 16.54 7.63
CA LYS A 89 11.43 16.14 8.90
C LYS A 89 9.91 16.09 8.76
N TYR A 90 9.30 14.92 8.96
CA TYR A 90 7.86 14.72 8.82
C TYR A 90 7.29 14.06 10.07
N GLU A 91 5.98 14.10 10.23
CA GLU A 91 5.25 13.42 11.29
C GLU A 91 4.55 12.18 10.70
N PRO A 92 5.04 10.95 10.97
CA PRO A 92 4.37 9.73 10.53
C PRO A 92 3.15 9.45 11.40
N ILE A 93 1.99 9.20 10.78
CA ILE A 93 0.76 8.81 11.46
C ILE A 93 0.26 7.52 10.82
N ALA A 94 0.46 6.38 11.51
CA ALA A 94 0.12 5.07 10.99
C ALA A 94 -1.09 4.46 11.72
N PHE A 95 -1.97 3.81 10.95
CA PHE A 95 -3.17 3.13 11.44
C PHE A 95 -3.19 1.68 10.96
N GLU A 96 -3.86 0.81 11.71
CA GLU A 96 -3.99 -0.60 11.31
C GLU A 96 -5.01 -0.79 10.18
N LYS A 97 -6.10 -0.04 10.18
CA LYS A 97 -7.18 -0.16 9.19
C LYS A 97 -7.17 0.98 8.19
N ALA A 98 -7.43 0.67 6.92
CA ALA A 98 -7.48 1.66 5.85
C ALA A 98 -8.57 2.72 6.07
N ASP A 99 -9.72 2.33 6.63
CA ASP A 99 -10.81 3.25 6.90
C ASP A 99 -10.45 4.27 8.00
N GLU A 100 -9.60 3.89 8.96
CA GLU A 100 -9.08 4.82 9.98
C GLU A 100 -8.14 5.86 9.34
N VAL A 101 -7.31 5.45 8.38
CA VAL A 101 -6.45 6.38 7.62
C VAL A 101 -7.31 7.38 6.86
N VAL A 102 -8.35 6.90 6.14
CA VAL A 102 -9.27 7.75 5.38
C VAL A 102 -9.93 8.78 6.30
N GLN A 103 -10.50 8.33 7.43
CA GLN A 103 -11.17 9.20 8.39
C GLN A 103 -10.21 10.25 8.97
N ALA A 104 -9.00 9.85 9.36
CA ALA A 104 -8.01 10.76 9.92
C ALA A 104 -7.55 11.81 8.90
N TYR A 105 -7.30 11.38 7.66
CA TYR A 105 -6.91 12.29 6.58
C TYR A 105 -8.06 13.21 6.19
N ASP A 106 -9.28 12.71 6.03
CA ASP A 106 -10.47 13.50 5.66
C ASP A 106 -10.77 14.56 6.74
N ALA A 107 -10.65 14.18 8.02
CA ALA A 107 -10.81 15.09 9.16
C ALA A 107 -9.66 16.13 9.33
N GLY A 108 -8.64 16.11 8.48
CA GLY A 108 -7.54 17.08 8.54
C GLY A 108 -6.43 16.75 9.52
N ARG A 109 -6.40 15.53 10.07
CA ARG A 109 -5.35 15.11 11.00
C ARG A 109 -3.99 14.93 10.31
N CYS A 110 -3.98 14.67 9.00
CA CYS A 110 -2.78 14.52 8.19
C CYS A 110 -2.83 15.48 7.00
N ASP A 111 -1.68 16.02 6.61
CA ASP A 111 -1.52 16.87 5.43
C ASP A 111 -1.55 16.05 4.15
N THR A 112 -1.01 14.82 4.20
CA THR A 112 -0.96 13.90 3.07
C THR A 112 -1.29 12.47 3.48
N TYR A 113 -1.89 11.72 2.54
CA TYR A 113 -2.13 10.28 2.64
C TYR A 113 -1.29 9.55 1.58
N THR A 114 -0.58 8.51 1.98
CA THR A 114 0.26 7.73 1.08
C THR A 114 -0.08 6.25 1.13
N THR A 115 -0.26 5.66 -0.04
CA THR A 115 -0.39 4.23 -0.33
C THR A 115 -0.20 4.02 -1.84
N ASP A 116 -0.47 2.83 -2.35
CA ASP A 116 -0.52 2.55 -3.79
C ASP A 116 -1.44 3.53 -4.50
N LYS A 117 -1.08 4.00 -5.70
CA LYS A 117 -1.88 5.00 -6.44
C LYS A 117 -3.29 4.51 -6.76
N SER A 118 -3.44 3.24 -7.12
CA SER A 118 -4.77 2.64 -7.30
C SER A 118 -5.57 2.66 -6.01
N GLY A 119 -4.90 2.37 -4.88
CA GLY A 119 -5.47 2.46 -3.54
C GLY A 119 -5.90 3.89 -3.19
N LEU A 120 -5.07 4.90 -3.47
CA LEU A 120 -5.42 6.31 -3.26
C LEU A 120 -6.66 6.70 -4.07
N ALA A 121 -6.74 6.28 -5.34
CA ALA A 121 -7.91 6.54 -6.17
C ALA A 121 -9.18 5.92 -5.58
N ALA A 122 -9.10 4.66 -5.12
CA ALA A 122 -10.23 3.98 -4.48
C ALA A 122 -10.62 4.60 -3.13
N GLN A 123 -9.65 4.95 -2.28
CA GLN A 123 -9.93 5.56 -0.97
C GLN A 123 -10.49 6.97 -1.10
N ARG A 124 -10.09 7.73 -2.14
CA ARG A 124 -10.64 9.06 -2.41
C ARG A 124 -12.16 9.04 -2.58
N THR A 125 -12.72 7.99 -3.17
CA THR A 125 -14.19 7.88 -3.36
C THR A 125 -14.97 7.75 -2.06
N LYS A 126 -14.31 7.40 -0.94
CA LYS A 126 -14.91 7.26 0.38
C LYS A 126 -14.87 8.55 1.21
N MET A 127 -14.21 9.58 0.73
CA MET A 127 -14.08 10.85 1.45
C MET A 127 -15.35 11.68 1.36
N SER A 128 -15.53 12.58 2.30
CA SER A 128 -16.69 13.47 2.36
C SER A 128 -16.83 14.32 1.09
N ASN A 129 -15.71 14.79 0.54
CA ASN A 129 -15.63 15.58 -0.70
C ASN A 129 -14.49 15.06 -1.60
N PRO A 130 -14.71 13.99 -2.37
CA PRO A 130 -13.66 13.37 -3.21
C PRO A 130 -12.97 14.36 -4.16
N ASP A 131 -13.72 15.34 -4.67
CA ASP A 131 -13.22 16.32 -5.64
C ASP A 131 -12.29 17.39 -5.04
N GLU A 132 -12.23 17.50 -3.71
CA GLU A 132 -11.31 18.40 -3.03
C GLU A 132 -9.89 17.81 -2.87
N HIS A 133 -9.70 16.56 -3.27
CA HIS A 133 -8.45 15.82 -3.16
C HIS A 133 -7.84 15.52 -4.52
N LYS A 134 -6.52 15.45 -4.57
CA LYS A 134 -5.75 15.05 -5.75
C LYS A 134 -4.61 14.12 -5.39
N VAL A 135 -4.35 13.14 -6.24
CA VAL A 135 -3.14 12.31 -6.19
C VAL A 135 -2.04 13.06 -6.94
N LEU A 136 -0.88 13.18 -6.30
CA LEU A 136 0.29 13.82 -6.91
C LEU A 136 0.83 12.98 -8.07
N PRO A 137 1.45 13.61 -9.08
CA PRO A 137 1.89 12.91 -10.29
C PRO A 137 3.05 11.93 -10.04
N GLU A 138 3.88 12.20 -9.05
CA GLU A 138 5.08 11.39 -8.80
C GLU A 138 4.73 10.02 -8.23
N THR A 139 5.57 9.04 -8.56
CA THR A 139 5.56 7.68 -8.02
C THR A 139 6.89 7.44 -7.32
N ILE A 140 6.86 7.04 -6.05
CA ILE A 140 8.06 6.91 -5.23
C ILE A 140 8.58 5.48 -5.08
N SER A 141 7.81 4.49 -5.51
CA SER A 141 8.21 3.09 -5.51
C SER A 141 7.55 2.32 -6.66
N LYS A 142 8.07 1.11 -6.91
CA LYS A 142 7.43 0.12 -7.80
C LYS A 142 6.82 -0.97 -6.94
N GLU A 143 5.54 -1.22 -7.12
CA GLU A 143 4.76 -2.18 -6.34
C GLU A 143 4.20 -3.28 -7.26
N PRO A 144 4.96 -4.36 -7.54
CA PRO A 144 4.44 -5.53 -8.23
C PRO A 144 3.51 -6.29 -7.29
N LEU A 145 2.21 -6.25 -7.55
CA LEU A 145 1.18 -6.85 -6.70
C LEU A 145 0.78 -8.22 -7.22
N GLY A 146 0.61 -9.18 -6.32
CA GLY A 146 0.18 -10.52 -6.71
C GLY A 146 -0.38 -11.36 -5.56
N PRO A 147 -1.11 -12.44 -5.92
CA PRO A 147 -1.58 -13.42 -4.96
C PRO A 147 -0.43 -14.20 -4.33
N VAL A 148 -0.64 -14.60 -3.09
CA VAL A 148 0.37 -15.28 -2.26
C VAL A 148 -0.24 -16.53 -1.63
N VAL A 149 0.53 -17.60 -1.57
CA VAL A 149 0.21 -18.87 -0.88
C VAL A 149 1.32 -19.21 0.11
N ARG A 150 1.08 -20.18 1.01
CA ARG A 150 2.12 -20.77 1.85
C ARG A 150 3.08 -21.60 1.00
N GLN A 151 4.34 -21.61 1.37
CA GLN A 151 5.33 -22.54 0.79
C GLN A 151 5.04 -23.99 1.21
N GLY A 152 5.48 -24.93 0.35
CA GLY A 152 5.50 -26.37 0.65
C GLY A 152 4.37 -27.17 0.03
N ASP A 153 3.39 -26.54 -0.60
CA ASP A 153 2.34 -27.23 -1.37
C ASP A 153 2.40 -26.78 -2.84
N ALA A 154 3.23 -27.50 -3.62
CA ALA A 154 3.41 -27.19 -5.04
C ALA A 154 2.14 -27.39 -5.88
N VAL A 155 1.26 -28.33 -5.48
CA VAL A 155 0.00 -28.55 -6.18
C VAL A 155 -0.95 -27.37 -5.97
N TRP A 156 -1.05 -26.88 -4.74
CA TRP A 156 -1.86 -25.72 -4.43
C TRP A 156 -1.32 -24.45 -5.11
N GLU A 157 0.00 -24.27 -5.10
CA GLU A 157 0.67 -23.19 -5.81
C GLU A 157 0.32 -23.17 -7.29
N ASP A 158 0.39 -24.35 -7.96
CA ASP A 158 0.06 -24.48 -9.38
C ASP A 158 -1.43 -24.18 -9.64
N ILE A 159 -2.33 -24.65 -8.79
CA ILE A 159 -3.76 -24.38 -8.93
C ILE A 159 -4.02 -22.86 -8.88
N VAL A 160 -3.45 -22.14 -7.90
CA VAL A 160 -3.65 -20.70 -7.76
C VAL A 160 -2.98 -19.93 -8.90
N ARG A 161 -1.77 -20.35 -9.29
CA ARG A 161 -1.03 -19.75 -10.43
C ARG A 161 -1.79 -19.85 -11.73
N TRP A 162 -2.27 -21.06 -12.07
CA TRP A 162 -3.00 -21.28 -13.31
C TRP A 162 -4.40 -20.68 -13.30
N SER A 163 -5.05 -20.59 -12.15
CA SER A 163 -6.28 -19.81 -11.99
C SER A 163 -6.03 -18.33 -12.32
N LEU A 164 -4.91 -17.74 -11.84
CA LEU A 164 -4.52 -16.39 -12.17
C LEU A 164 -4.24 -16.22 -13.67
N ASN A 165 -3.42 -17.12 -14.24
CA ASN A 165 -3.04 -17.04 -15.66
C ASN A 165 -4.27 -17.10 -16.58
N THR A 166 -5.21 -17.99 -16.30
CA THR A 166 -6.45 -18.11 -17.07
C THR A 166 -7.33 -16.84 -17.01
N MET A 167 -7.22 -16.04 -15.96
CA MET A 167 -7.94 -14.77 -15.85
C MET A 167 -7.24 -13.63 -16.61
N ILE A 168 -5.95 -13.76 -16.92
CA ILE A 168 -5.14 -12.75 -17.58
C ILE A 168 -5.10 -12.95 -19.11
N GLU A 169 -5.17 -14.20 -19.57
CA GLU A 169 -5.25 -14.58 -21.00
C GLU A 169 -6.60 -14.15 -21.63
#